data_03ce76f0cb85f9c68c875a26ab5708ad
#
_entry.id   03ce76f0cb85f9c68c875a26ab5708ad
#
_cell.length_a   1.000
_cell.length_b   1.000
_cell.length_c   1.000
_cell.angle_alpha   90.00
_cell.angle_beta   90.00
_cell.angle_gamma   90.00
#
_symmetry.space_group_name_H-M   'P 1'
#
loop_
_entity.id
_entity.type
_entity.pdbx_description
1 polymer ?
#
loop_
_entity_poly.entity_id
_entity_poly.type
_entity_poly.pdbx_seq_one_letter_code
_entity_poly.pdbx_strand_id
1 'polypeptide(L)'
;MVPLCGKWGEAVRVLRDKRLRRYMLAAGVFISFNWGAFIYCVASNRVLDASLAYYINPILAILVGFIVFRERLTTAQWAAVALAAAGVAAPMVMEGEFPLLAVLIGLSFAIYGAIKKKADVPGDVSTFIETLLVSPVALGIILVMELRGGPISTGVIGGWRLILLPLAGVVTYLPLFLYSAGIRTTSMSLSGILMYINPT
;
A
#
# COMPACT_ATOMS: atom_id res chain seq x y z
N MET A 1 -11.61 -15.73 1.04
CA MET A 1 -10.64 -16.42 0.17
C MET A 1 -9.79 -17.43 0.91
N VAL A 2 -9.08 -17.11 2.01
CA VAL A 2 -8.33 -18.11 2.80
C VAL A 2 -9.17 -19.32 3.20
N PRO A 3 -10.45 -19.16 3.65
CA PRO A 3 -11.32 -20.30 3.92
C PRO A 3 -11.63 -21.15 2.69
N LEU A 4 -11.80 -20.51 1.52
CA LEU A 4 -12.13 -21.18 0.28
C LEU A 4 -10.95 -21.99 -0.31
N CYS A 5 -9.72 -21.62 0.02
CA CYS A 5 -8.50 -22.28 -0.46
C CYS A 5 -7.93 -23.31 0.54
N GLY A 6 -8.60 -23.59 1.66
CA GLY A 6 -8.11 -24.56 2.66
C GLY A 6 -6.84 -24.17 3.41
N LYS A 7 -6.41 -22.90 3.35
CA LYS A 7 -5.13 -22.42 3.93
C LYS A 7 -5.23 -21.96 5.40
N TRP A 8 -6.20 -22.44 6.15
CA TRP A 8 -6.35 -22.09 7.56
C TRP A 8 -5.13 -22.45 8.41
N GLY A 9 -4.51 -23.59 8.12
CA GLY A 9 -3.29 -24.02 8.84
C GLY A 9 -2.15 -23.01 8.71
N GLU A 10 -1.96 -22.43 7.52
CA GLU A 10 -0.95 -21.39 7.28
C GLU A 10 -1.31 -20.10 8.01
N ALA A 11 -2.57 -19.68 7.98
CA ALA A 11 -3.04 -18.48 8.67
C ALA A 11 -2.82 -18.60 10.19
N VAL A 12 -3.19 -19.74 10.78
CA VAL A 12 -2.95 -20.01 12.22
C VAL A 12 -1.45 -20.04 12.54
N ARG A 13 -0.62 -20.63 11.67
CA ARG A 13 0.84 -20.62 11.83
C ARG A 13 1.38 -19.19 11.88
N VAL A 14 0.97 -18.32 10.94
CA VAL A 14 1.42 -16.93 10.89
C VAL A 14 0.97 -16.15 12.13
N LEU A 15 -0.25 -16.38 12.61
CA LEU A 15 -0.75 -15.73 13.83
C LEU A 15 -0.04 -16.19 15.10
N ARG A 16 0.40 -17.46 15.16
CA ARG A 16 1.15 -18.02 16.31
C ARG A 16 2.61 -17.59 16.30
N ASP A 17 3.21 -17.43 15.14
CA ASP A 17 4.60 -16.96 15.02
C ASP A 17 4.68 -15.46 15.33
N LYS A 18 5.34 -15.13 16.46
CA LYS A 18 5.52 -13.74 16.92
C LYS A 18 6.22 -12.85 15.88
N ARG A 19 7.17 -13.41 15.12
CA ARG A 19 7.91 -12.67 14.10
C ARG A 19 7.04 -12.36 12.89
N LEU A 20 6.36 -13.36 12.35
CA LEU A 20 5.48 -13.20 11.19
C LEU A 20 4.29 -12.28 11.54
N ARG A 21 3.71 -12.44 12.72
CA ARG A 21 2.64 -11.55 13.20
C ARG A 21 3.07 -10.09 13.27
N ARG A 22 4.31 -9.80 13.74
CA ARG A 22 4.85 -8.44 13.75
C ARG A 22 5.02 -7.89 12.33
N TYR A 23 5.47 -8.70 11.38
CA TYR A 23 5.55 -8.30 9.98
C TYR A 23 4.17 -7.98 9.40
N MET A 24 3.17 -8.82 9.66
CA MET A 24 1.80 -8.58 9.18
C MET A 24 1.17 -7.34 9.81
N LEU A 25 1.39 -7.13 11.11
CA LEU A 25 0.92 -5.92 11.78
C LEU A 25 1.60 -4.66 11.19
N ALA A 26 2.92 -4.69 11.03
CA ALA A 26 3.65 -3.59 10.41
C ALA A 26 3.19 -3.33 8.97
N ALA A 27 3.02 -4.37 8.16
CA ALA A 27 2.48 -4.25 6.81
C ALA A 27 1.09 -3.61 6.81
N GLY A 28 0.20 -4.06 7.69
CA GLY A 28 -1.15 -3.48 7.86
C GLY A 28 -1.12 -2.00 8.26
N VAL A 29 -0.22 -1.61 9.16
CA VAL A 29 -0.05 -0.20 9.56
C VAL A 29 0.45 0.64 8.39
N PHE A 30 1.51 0.19 7.69
CA PHE A 30 2.06 0.96 6.57
C PHE A 30 1.08 1.10 5.41
N ILE A 31 0.33 0.06 5.06
CA ILE A 31 -0.67 0.15 4.00
C ILE A 31 -1.87 1.02 4.41
N SER A 32 -2.30 0.96 5.67
CA SER A 32 -3.37 1.81 6.20
C SER A 32 -2.96 3.28 6.20
N PHE A 33 -1.72 3.58 6.63
CA PHE A 33 -1.16 4.92 6.54
C PHE A 33 -1.09 5.41 5.09
N ASN A 34 -0.61 4.57 4.18
CA ASN A 34 -0.53 4.87 2.75
C ASN A 34 -1.89 5.31 2.18
N TRP A 35 -2.92 4.49 2.39
CA TRP A 35 -4.27 4.78 1.93
C TRP A 35 -4.86 6.02 2.61
N GLY A 36 -4.68 6.16 3.92
CA GLY A 36 -5.15 7.32 4.68
C GLY A 36 -4.53 8.62 4.19
N ALA A 37 -3.21 8.63 3.97
CA ALA A 37 -2.50 9.79 3.45
C ALA A 37 -2.93 10.13 2.00
N PHE A 38 -3.14 9.11 1.15
CA PHE A 38 -3.63 9.31 -0.20
C PHE A 38 -5.04 9.91 -0.22
N ILE A 39 -5.96 9.34 0.57
CA ILE A 39 -7.33 9.86 0.72
C ILE A 39 -7.31 11.29 1.26
N TYR A 40 -6.45 11.59 2.22
CA TYR A 40 -6.26 12.94 2.74
C TYR A 40 -5.81 13.92 1.64
N CYS A 41 -4.85 13.54 0.79
CA CYS A 41 -4.42 14.38 -0.34
C CYS A 41 -5.58 14.69 -1.28
N VAL A 42 -6.37 13.68 -1.64
CA VAL A 42 -7.53 13.85 -2.54
C VAL A 42 -8.60 14.73 -1.89
N ALA A 43 -8.94 14.48 -0.62
CA ALA A 43 -9.97 15.24 0.11
C ALA A 43 -9.57 16.71 0.37
N SER A 44 -8.26 16.98 0.47
CA SER A 44 -7.71 18.33 0.71
C SER A 44 -7.33 19.08 -0.59
N ASN A 45 -7.77 18.60 -1.75
CA ASN A 45 -7.43 19.14 -3.08
C ASN A 45 -5.92 19.17 -3.39
N ARG A 46 -5.12 18.35 -2.69
CA ARG A 46 -3.69 18.16 -2.94
C ARG A 46 -3.44 17.07 -3.99
N VAL A 47 -4.12 17.20 -5.13
CA VAL A 47 -4.12 16.19 -6.20
C VAL A 47 -2.72 16.02 -6.79
N LEU A 48 -1.91 17.08 -6.81
CA LEU A 48 -0.53 17.01 -7.28
C LEU A 48 0.32 16.09 -6.39
N ASP A 49 0.24 16.21 -5.05
CA ASP A 49 0.93 15.30 -4.14
C ASP A 49 0.51 13.85 -4.35
N ALA A 50 -0.80 13.60 -4.53
CA ALA A 50 -1.32 12.28 -4.81
C ALA A 50 -0.77 11.71 -6.13
N SER A 51 -0.68 12.53 -7.17
CA SER A 51 -0.12 12.14 -8.47
C SER A 51 1.39 11.88 -8.39
N LEU A 52 2.14 12.79 -7.77
CA LEU A 52 3.59 12.64 -7.59
C LEU A 52 3.94 11.39 -6.78
N ALA A 53 3.11 11.00 -5.81
CA ALA A 53 3.31 9.78 -5.04
C ALA A 53 3.41 8.53 -5.93
N TYR A 54 2.61 8.44 -6.99
CA TYR A 54 2.68 7.32 -7.93
C TYR A 54 3.98 7.27 -8.74
N TYR A 55 4.60 8.43 -9.00
CA TYR A 55 5.88 8.50 -9.70
C TYR A 55 7.08 8.31 -8.76
N ILE A 56 6.96 8.75 -7.50
CA ILE A 56 8.01 8.60 -6.47
C ILE A 56 8.07 7.15 -5.98
N ASN A 57 6.91 6.48 -5.84
CA ASN A 57 6.81 5.14 -5.28
C ASN A 57 7.71 4.10 -6.00
N PRO A 58 7.72 3.99 -7.35
CA PRO A 58 8.62 3.08 -8.06
C PRO A 58 10.10 3.36 -7.76
N ILE A 59 10.50 4.63 -7.70
CA ILE A 59 11.89 5.01 -7.37
C ILE A 59 12.26 4.49 -6.00
N LEU A 60 11.41 4.76 -5.01
CA LEU A 60 11.64 4.31 -3.62
C LEU A 60 11.62 2.79 -3.50
N ALA A 61 10.77 2.08 -4.24
CA ALA A 61 10.76 0.63 -4.27
C ALA A 61 12.08 0.06 -4.81
N ILE A 62 12.63 0.65 -5.89
CA ILE A 62 13.93 0.28 -6.45
C ILE A 62 15.06 0.55 -5.44
N LEU A 63 15.06 1.73 -4.81
CA LEU A 63 16.06 2.09 -3.80
C LEU A 63 16.00 1.17 -2.58
N VAL A 64 14.81 0.80 -2.12
CA VAL A 64 14.63 -0.18 -1.04
C VAL A 64 15.14 -1.56 -1.48
N GLY A 65 14.90 -1.98 -2.71
CA GLY A 65 15.46 -3.19 -3.29
C GLY A 65 17.00 -3.20 -3.26
N PHE A 66 17.60 -2.11 -3.69
CA PHE A 66 19.04 -1.93 -3.69
C PHE A 66 19.63 -1.92 -2.27
N ILE A 67 19.06 -1.14 -1.35
CA ILE A 67 19.62 -0.93 -0.01
C ILE A 67 19.32 -2.14 0.92
N VAL A 68 18.07 -2.59 0.97
CA VAL A 68 17.61 -3.61 1.94
C VAL A 68 17.89 -5.03 1.46
N PHE A 69 17.66 -5.29 0.17
CA PHE A 69 17.83 -6.62 -0.42
C PHE A 69 19.16 -6.78 -1.16
N ARG A 70 19.97 -5.70 -1.24
CA ARG A 70 21.26 -5.68 -1.94
C ARG A 70 21.13 -6.16 -3.39
N GLU A 71 20.02 -5.84 -4.03
CA GLU A 71 19.80 -6.15 -5.42
C GLU A 71 20.76 -5.35 -6.31
N ARG A 72 21.34 -5.99 -7.33
CA ARG A 72 22.23 -5.31 -8.26
C ARG A 72 21.37 -4.70 -9.38
N LEU A 73 21.48 -3.40 -9.53
CA LEU A 73 20.81 -2.69 -10.62
C LEU A 73 21.71 -2.67 -11.86
N THR A 74 21.11 -2.90 -13.02
CA THR A 74 21.79 -2.72 -14.31
C THR A 74 21.94 -1.24 -14.63
N THR A 75 22.87 -0.90 -15.55
CA THR A 75 23.06 0.48 -16.01
C THR A 75 21.78 1.08 -16.58
N ALA A 76 20.99 0.28 -17.30
CA ALA A 76 19.69 0.71 -17.83
C ALA A 76 18.69 1.03 -16.72
N GLN A 77 18.66 0.25 -15.64
CA GLN A 77 17.81 0.53 -14.47
C GLN A 77 18.23 1.80 -13.75
N TRP A 78 19.53 2.05 -13.60
CA TRP A 78 20.03 3.31 -13.04
C TRP A 78 19.67 4.52 -13.91
N ALA A 79 19.78 4.39 -15.23
CA ALA A 79 19.35 5.44 -16.14
C ALA A 79 17.86 5.73 -16.04
N ALA A 80 17.02 4.67 -15.94
CA ALA A 80 15.58 4.82 -15.73
C ALA A 80 15.24 5.51 -14.41
N VAL A 81 15.92 5.15 -13.31
CA VAL A 81 15.76 5.82 -12.01
C VAL A 81 16.15 7.30 -12.08
N ALA A 82 17.28 7.61 -12.73
CA ALA A 82 17.73 8.99 -12.88
C ALA A 82 16.73 9.83 -13.71
N LEU A 83 16.23 9.28 -14.81
CA LEU A 83 15.23 9.94 -15.66
C LEU A 83 13.91 10.18 -14.89
N ALA A 84 13.44 9.17 -14.17
CA ALA A 84 12.24 9.29 -13.35
C ALA A 84 12.41 10.31 -12.21
N ALA A 85 13.57 10.31 -11.54
CA ALA A 85 13.90 11.29 -10.50
C ALA A 85 13.93 12.72 -11.07
N ALA A 86 14.48 12.92 -12.27
CA ALA A 86 14.46 14.21 -12.96
C ALA A 86 13.02 14.66 -13.29
N GLY A 87 12.16 13.71 -13.74
CA GLY A 87 10.75 14.00 -14.01
C GLY A 87 9.97 14.41 -12.75
N VAL A 88 10.28 13.82 -11.60
CA VAL A 88 9.68 14.18 -10.31
C VAL A 88 10.24 15.53 -9.80
N ALA A 89 11.55 15.79 -10.03
CA ALA A 89 12.17 17.02 -9.58
C ALA A 89 11.66 18.28 -10.33
N ALA A 90 11.25 18.13 -11.60
CA ALA A 90 10.81 19.25 -12.40
C ALA A 90 9.59 20.00 -11.82
N PRO A 91 8.48 19.37 -11.45
CA PRO A 91 7.36 20.02 -10.76
C PRO A 91 7.77 20.65 -9.42
N MET A 92 8.66 19.98 -8.65
CA MET A 92 9.15 20.51 -7.35
C MET A 92 9.87 21.84 -7.52
N VAL A 93 10.72 21.95 -8.57
CA VAL A 93 11.44 23.20 -8.86
C VAL A 93 10.48 24.29 -9.35
N MET A 94 9.48 23.92 -10.14
CA MET A 94 8.50 24.87 -10.69
C MET A 94 7.55 25.44 -9.62
N GLU A 95 7.16 24.64 -8.62
CA GLU A 95 6.24 25.05 -7.56
C GLU A 95 6.96 25.62 -6.33
N GLY A 96 8.27 25.37 -6.19
CA GLY A 96 9.05 25.84 -5.06
C GLY A 96 8.74 25.16 -3.73
N GLU A 97 7.91 24.09 -3.74
CA GLU A 97 7.51 23.35 -2.55
C GLU A 97 8.00 21.90 -2.61
N PHE A 98 8.44 21.38 -1.45
CA PHE A 98 8.82 19.98 -1.34
C PHE A 98 7.57 19.12 -1.11
N PRO A 99 7.27 18.11 -1.96
CA PRO A 99 6.06 17.28 -1.86
C PRO A 99 6.20 16.22 -0.77
N LEU A 100 6.23 16.66 0.48
CA LEU A 100 6.45 15.79 1.64
C LEU A 100 5.42 14.64 1.70
N LEU A 101 4.15 14.92 1.44
CA LEU A 101 3.10 13.91 1.46
C LEU A 101 3.30 12.85 0.37
N ALA A 102 3.69 13.28 -0.84
CA ALA A 102 3.98 12.36 -1.93
C ALA A 102 5.15 11.41 -1.57
N VAL A 103 6.20 11.95 -0.97
CA VAL A 103 7.35 11.14 -0.49
C VAL A 103 6.92 10.17 0.60
N LEU A 104 6.13 10.61 1.58
CA LEU A 104 5.65 9.75 2.67
C LEU A 104 4.73 8.63 2.16
N ILE A 105 3.84 8.92 1.21
CA ILE A 105 2.99 7.92 0.56
C ILE A 105 3.85 6.91 -0.19
N GLY A 106 4.78 7.37 -1.03
CA GLY A 106 5.67 6.48 -1.78
C GLY A 106 6.55 5.62 -0.87
N LEU A 107 7.14 6.22 0.17
CA LEU A 107 8.00 5.51 1.12
C LEU A 107 7.22 4.46 1.93
N SER A 108 6.02 4.80 2.39
CA SER A 108 5.18 3.86 3.13
C SER A 108 4.83 2.61 2.31
N PHE A 109 4.56 2.78 1.02
CA PHE A 109 4.29 1.64 0.13
C PHE A 109 5.56 0.83 -0.19
N ALA A 110 6.69 1.48 -0.39
CA ALA A 110 7.97 0.78 -0.60
C ALA A 110 8.37 -0.06 0.64
N ILE A 111 8.18 0.48 1.85
CA ILE A 111 8.40 -0.25 3.11
C ILE A 111 7.40 -1.40 3.25
N TYR A 112 6.12 -1.17 2.93
CA TYR A 112 5.11 -2.22 2.89
C TYR A 112 5.55 -3.40 2.00
N GLY A 113 5.97 -3.12 0.77
CA GLY A 113 6.48 -4.13 -0.17
C GLY A 113 7.70 -4.89 0.38
N ALA A 114 8.64 -4.17 1.01
CA ALA A 114 9.82 -4.79 1.63
C ALA A 114 9.45 -5.72 2.79
N ILE A 115 8.49 -5.33 3.63
CA ILE A 115 7.99 -6.17 4.72
C ILE A 115 7.35 -7.44 4.16
N LYS A 116 6.49 -7.31 3.14
CA LYS A 116 5.84 -8.45 2.48
C LYS A 116 6.85 -9.42 1.88
N LYS A 117 7.85 -8.91 1.16
CA LYS A 117 8.92 -9.71 0.59
C LYS A 117 9.73 -10.44 1.66
N LYS A 118 10.08 -9.74 2.74
CA LYS A 118 10.87 -10.31 3.84
C LYS A 118 10.11 -11.34 4.67
N ALA A 119 8.80 -11.19 4.80
CA ALA A 119 7.94 -12.11 5.53
C ALA A 119 7.75 -13.44 4.81
N ASP A 120 7.81 -13.43 3.48
CA ASP A 120 7.66 -14.60 2.61
C ASP A 120 6.41 -15.46 2.91
N VAL A 121 5.31 -14.79 3.21
CA VAL A 121 3.99 -15.42 3.45
C VAL A 121 3.18 -15.41 2.15
N PRO A 122 2.43 -16.48 1.82
CA PRO A 122 1.53 -16.47 0.66
C PRO A 122 0.63 -15.25 0.63
N GLY A 123 0.48 -14.64 -0.56
CA GLY A 123 -0.18 -13.34 -0.71
C GLY A 123 -1.61 -13.29 -0.18
N ASP A 124 -2.38 -14.36 -0.36
CA ASP A 124 -3.75 -14.51 0.15
C ASP A 124 -3.79 -14.55 1.68
N VAL A 125 -2.91 -15.34 2.29
CA VAL A 125 -2.80 -15.46 3.76
C VAL A 125 -2.28 -14.14 4.35
N SER A 126 -1.26 -13.56 3.74
CA SER A 126 -0.64 -12.32 4.19
C SER A 126 -1.65 -11.17 4.18
N THR A 127 -2.35 -10.94 3.05
CA THR A 127 -3.34 -9.86 2.93
C THR A 127 -4.55 -10.08 3.86
N PHE A 128 -4.98 -11.34 4.03
CA PHE A 128 -6.03 -11.66 4.98
C PHE A 128 -5.65 -11.33 6.42
N ILE A 129 -4.45 -11.73 6.86
CA ILE A 129 -4.02 -11.53 8.26
C ILE A 129 -3.76 -10.05 8.55
N GLU A 130 -3.13 -9.30 7.64
CA GLU A 130 -2.91 -7.87 7.86
C GLU A 130 -4.25 -7.12 7.97
N THR A 131 -5.24 -7.45 7.12
CA THR A 131 -6.58 -6.89 7.20
C THR A 131 -7.26 -7.27 8.52
N LEU A 132 -7.17 -8.53 8.94
CA LEU A 132 -7.74 -9.02 10.20
C LEU A 132 -7.14 -8.29 11.41
N LEU A 133 -5.82 -8.03 11.40
CA LEU A 133 -5.14 -7.37 12.52
C LEU A 133 -5.46 -5.87 12.61
N VAL A 134 -5.72 -5.23 11.47
CA VAL A 134 -6.04 -3.78 11.42
C VAL A 134 -7.55 -3.53 11.58
N SER A 135 -8.40 -4.47 11.20
CA SER A 135 -9.86 -4.30 11.21
C SER A 135 -10.46 -3.89 12.56
N PRO A 136 -10.00 -4.34 13.74
CA PRO A 136 -10.55 -3.88 15.02
C PRO A 136 -10.35 -2.37 15.24
N VAL A 137 -9.18 -1.85 14.83
CA VAL A 137 -8.87 -0.42 14.91
C VAL A 137 -9.74 0.37 13.94
N ALA A 138 -9.86 -0.10 12.69
CA ALA A 138 -10.70 0.52 11.67
C ALA A 138 -12.18 0.54 12.08
N LEU A 139 -12.70 -0.57 12.61
CA LEU A 139 -14.06 -0.64 13.15
C LEU A 139 -14.27 0.31 14.32
N GLY A 140 -13.30 0.41 15.23
CA GLY A 140 -13.34 1.37 16.34
C GLY A 140 -13.43 2.82 15.86
N ILE A 141 -12.62 3.18 14.85
CA ILE A 141 -12.66 4.53 14.24
C ILE A 141 -14.02 4.79 13.60
N ILE A 142 -14.52 3.85 12.79
CA ILE A 142 -15.83 3.98 12.13
C ILE A 142 -16.93 4.14 13.17
N LEU A 143 -16.94 3.33 14.23
CA LEU A 143 -17.93 3.41 15.29
C LEU A 143 -17.91 4.78 15.98
N VAL A 144 -16.73 5.29 16.33
CA VAL A 144 -16.60 6.61 16.96
C VAL A 144 -17.06 7.72 16.01
N MET A 145 -16.74 7.62 14.73
CA MET A 145 -17.21 8.59 13.72
C MET A 145 -18.74 8.57 13.61
N GLU A 146 -19.35 7.39 13.53
CA GLU A 146 -20.80 7.24 13.41
C GLU A 146 -21.54 7.72 14.66
N LEU A 147 -21.00 7.49 15.86
CA LEU A 147 -21.56 8.01 17.13
C LEU A 147 -21.50 9.55 17.21
N ARG A 148 -20.61 10.17 16.42
CA ARG A 148 -20.49 11.64 16.34
C ARG A 148 -21.29 12.26 15.18
N GLY A 149 -22.19 11.53 14.57
CA GLY A 149 -22.99 11.98 13.42
C GLY A 149 -22.30 11.71 12.07
N GLY A 150 -21.77 10.51 11.92
CA GLY A 150 -21.12 10.08 10.68
C GLY A 150 -22.10 9.92 9.50
N PRO A 151 -21.57 9.64 8.31
CA PRO A 151 -22.34 9.66 7.07
C PRO A 151 -23.42 8.59 6.97
N ILE A 152 -23.33 7.48 7.74
CA ILE A 152 -24.35 6.44 7.79
C ILE A 152 -25.47 6.88 8.75
N SER A 153 -25.11 7.33 9.96
CA SER A 153 -26.07 7.75 10.98
C SER A 153 -26.86 9.00 10.55
N THR A 154 -26.27 9.88 9.76
CA THR A 154 -26.93 11.07 9.18
C THR A 154 -27.69 10.79 7.90
N GLY A 155 -27.66 9.55 7.40
CA GLY A 155 -28.34 9.15 6.16
C GLY A 155 -27.69 9.63 4.86
N VAL A 156 -26.52 10.27 4.92
CA VAL A 156 -25.75 10.69 3.72
C VAL A 156 -25.35 9.46 2.90
N ILE A 157 -24.93 8.38 3.58
CA ILE A 157 -24.70 7.07 2.96
C ILE A 157 -25.81 6.14 3.44
N GLY A 158 -26.80 5.87 2.59
CA GLY A 158 -27.94 5.01 2.89
C GLY A 158 -28.45 4.25 1.66
N GLY A 159 -29.40 3.35 1.88
CA GLY A 159 -30.01 2.56 0.81
C GLY A 159 -28.98 1.70 0.06
N TRP A 160 -29.08 1.69 -1.29
CA TRP A 160 -28.21 0.88 -2.15
C TRP A 160 -26.71 1.28 -2.05
N ARG A 161 -26.39 2.52 -1.63
CA ARG A 161 -25.00 2.99 -1.46
C ARG A 161 -24.22 2.22 -0.39
N LEU A 162 -24.90 1.62 0.58
CA LEU A 162 -24.27 0.77 1.58
C LEU A 162 -23.60 -0.47 0.98
N ILE A 163 -24.09 -0.95 -0.19
CA ILE A 163 -23.50 -2.09 -0.90
C ILE A 163 -22.12 -1.73 -1.47
N LEU A 164 -21.89 -0.45 -1.77
CA LEU A 164 -20.60 0.02 -2.30
C LEU A 164 -19.45 -0.15 -1.30
N LEU A 165 -19.73 -0.12 0.01
CA LEU A 165 -18.71 -0.28 1.05
C LEU A 165 -18.03 -1.67 1.00
N PRO A 166 -18.76 -2.80 1.09
CA PRO A 166 -18.15 -4.11 0.95
C PRO A 166 -17.61 -4.36 -0.47
N LEU A 167 -18.23 -3.81 -1.51
CA LEU A 167 -17.76 -3.94 -2.88
C LEU A 167 -16.39 -3.25 -3.05
N ALA A 168 -16.21 -2.06 -2.50
CA ALA A 168 -14.92 -1.38 -2.49
C ALA A 168 -13.82 -2.22 -1.82
N GLY A 169 -14.16 -2.91 -0.72
CA GLY A 169 -13.25 -3.84 -0.07
C GLY A 169 -12.80 -4.98 -0.97
N VAL A 170 -13.72 -5.58 -1.71
CA VAL A 170 -13.41 -6.67 -2.66
C VAL A 170 -12.52 -6.17 -3.81
N VAL A 171 -12.88 -5.02 -4.39
CA VAL A 171 -12.13 -4.40 -5.50
C VAL A 171 -10.70 -4.03 -5.07
N THR A 172 -10.53 -3.52 -3.84
CA THR A 172 -9.21 -3.17 -3.30
C THR A 172 -8.39 -4.40 -2.92
N TYR A 173 -9.03 -5.47 -2.45
CA TYR A 173 -8.34 -6.70 -2.05
C TYR A 173 -7.59 -7.35 -3.21
N LEU A 174 -8.17 -7.39 -4.40
CA LEU A 174 -7.61 -8.10 -5.55
C LEU A 174 -6.24 -7.56 -5.98
N PRO A 175 -6.04 -6.24 -6.21
CA PRO A 175 -4.73 -5.70 -6.51
C PRO A 175 -3.68 -5.93 -5.40
N LEU A 176 -4.07 -5.78 -4.13
CA LEU A 176 -3.16 -6.01 -3.00
C LEU A 176 -2.74 -7.47 -2.89
N PHE A 177 -3.66 -8.40 -3.15
CA PHE A 177 -3.36 -9.83 -3.21
C PHE A 177 -2.39 -10.14 -4.35
N LEU A 178 -2.66 -9.65 -5.57
CA LEU A 178 -1.79 -9.86 -6.73
C LEU A 178 -0.40 -9.25 -6.51
N TYR A 179 -0.33 -8.05 -5.98
CA TYR A 179 0.93 -7.41 -5.60
C TYR A 179 1.70 -8.24 -4.57
N SER A 180 1.02 -8.68 -3.52
CA SER A 180 1.60 -9.49 -2.45
C SER A 180 2.11 -10.85 -2.94
N ALA A 181 1.42 -11.45 -3.91
CA ALA A 181 1.86 -12.69 -4.54
C ALA A 181 3.07 -12.46 -5.45
N GLY A 182 3.06 -11.39 -6.25
CA GLY A 182 4.11 -11.04 -7.20
C GLY A 182 5.43 -10.65 -6.52
N ILE A 183 5.37 -9.84 -5.46
CA ILE A 183 6.57 -9.33 -4.78
C ILE A 183 7.41 -10.44 -4.13
N ARG A 184 6.84 -11.60 -3.83
CA ARG A 184 7.56 -12.77 -3.30
C ARG A 184 8.51 -13.39 -4.31
N THR A 185 8.08 -13.48 -5.56
CA THR A 185 8.80 -14.19 -6.63
C THR A 185 9.63 -13.27 -7.50
N THR A 186 9.43 -11.97 -7.38
CA THR A 186 10.05 -10.95 -8.21
C THR A 186 11.04 -10.11 -7.37
N SER A 187 12.07 -9.53 -8.01
CA SER A 187 12.91 -8.55 -7.34
C SER A 187 12.13 -7.26 -7.02
N MET A 188 12.53 -6.59 -5.94
CA MET A 188 11.94 -5.28 -5.57
C MET A 188 12.13 -4.26 -6.70
N SER A 189 13.32 -4.27 -7.31
CA SER A 189 13.68 -3.38 -8.41
C SER A 189 12.81 -3.61 -9.65
N LEU A 190 12.55 -4.87 -10.02
CA LEU A 190 11.66 -5.17 -11.15
C LEU A 190 10.21 -4.80 -10.83
N SER A 191 9.75 -5.07 -9.63
CA SER A 191 8.43 -4.65 -9.16
C SER A 191 8.27 -3.12 -9.23
N GLY A 192 9.31 -2.37 -8.81
CA GLY A 192 9.31 -0.91 -8.93
C GLY A 192 9.20 -0.44 -10.37
N ILE A 193 9.95 -1.04 -11.31
CA ILE A 193 9.85 -0.68 -12.73
C ILE A 193 8.44 -0.96 -13.29
N LEU A 194 7.85 -2.10 -12.95
CA LEU A 194 6.50 -2.47 -13.40
C LEU A 194 5.42 -1.53 -12.86
N MET A 195 5.64 -0.91 -11.69
CA MET A 195 4.70 0.07 -11.14
C MET A 195 4.56 1.33 -12.00
N TYR A 196 5.54 1.66 -12.88
CA TYR A 196 5.39 2.78 -13.81
C TYR A 196 4.30 2.58 -14.87
N ILE A 197 3.83 1.36 -15.07
CA ILE A 197 2.68 1.08 -15.95
C ILE A 197 1.38 1.69 -15.37
N ASN A 198 1.30 1.85 -14.06
CA ASN A 198 0.07 2.32 -13.40
C ASN A 198 -0.28 3.79 -13.66
N PRO A 199 0.68 4.76 -13.62
CA PRO A 199 0.40 6.18 -13.90
C PRO A 199 0.50 6.56 -15.38
N THR A 200 0.95 5.66 -16.27
CA THR A 200 1.05 5.89 -17.72
C THR A 200 -0.13 5.29 -18.47
#